data_55ec89f9e294ac0866d9d36935d86b72
#
_entry.id   55ec89f9e294ac0866d9d36935d86b72
#
_cell.length_a   1.000
_cell.length_b   1.000
_cell.length_c   1.000
_cell.angle_alpha   90.00
_cell.angle_beta   90.00
_cell.angle_gamma   90.00
#
_symmetry.space_group_name_H-M   'P 1'
#
loop_
_entity.id
_entity.type
_entity.pdbx_description
1 polymer ?
#
loop_
_entity_poly.entity_id
_entity_poly.type
_entity_poly.pdbx_seq_one_letter_code
_entity_poly.pdbx_strand_id
1 'polypeptide(L)'
;MDDVARYLFSSHDGFGLGHVRRNTLIARAVLAMDPAAEVTIVTGLALKPAWLQHERMDVVRVPSLVKHSSGPYRNPTLPFEQALAGRATLFTDTIRKVRPDVVVVDRHPYGIGGELQEGLQLARSLGSSLVLGLRDVLDEPRVVATELSGAGWEGVEEYFDEVLVYGERHLCDHELEYGLPIPPSYCGWIADRAPRRPRDPALLVVAGGGGGDGAEVFALGAALTRLVRSLRTILVAGPYAARGAVDDLAADEALGVRLQVRRDVAGCAELFAEAHGIVQMAGYNSTFEALAAGVRPVLVPRRNPRREQAIRANRLASLGLADVVDETTPAEEVAWLLSRPRLLTTQALDDAGIRLDGDRRAASAITAHAGVRVG
;
A
#
# COMPACT_ATOMS: atom_id res chain seq x y z
N MET A 1 26.09 11.79 24.95
CA MET A 1 25.00 10.82 24.73
C MET A 1 24.57 11.05 23.29
N ASP A 2 24.83 10.07 22.44
CA ASP A 2 24.37 10.17 21.06
C ASP A 2 22.84 10.33 21.09
N ASP A 3 22.37 11.41 20.49
CA ASP A 3 20.95 11.77 20.54
C ASP A 3 20.19 10.79 19.62
N VAL A 4 19.42 9.90 20.20
CA VAL A 4 18.66 8.86 19.49
C VAL A 4 17.65 9.51 18.56
N ALA A 5 17.79 9.30 17.26
CA ALA A 5 16.85 9.84 16.29
C ALA A 5 15.47 9.16 16.40
N ARG A 6 14.41 9.96 16.43
CA ARG A 6 13.02 9.50 16.61
C ARG A 6 12.17 9.85 15.41
N TYR A 7 11.52 8.86 14.87
CA TYR A 7 10.67 9.00 13.69
C TYR A 7 9.23 8.63 14.03
N LEU A 8 8.29 9.45 13.59
CA LEU A 8 6.88 9.16 13.75
C LEU A 8 6.21 9.05 12.38
N PHE A 9 5.52 7.93 12.14
CA PHE A 9 4.73 7.69 10.93
C PHE A 9 3.25 7.74 11.25
N SER A 10 2.51 8.64 10.63
CA SER A 10 1.05 8.69 10.67
C SER A 10 0.48 7.99 9.45
N SER A 11 -0.06 6.77 9.66
CA SER A 11 -0.65 5.97 8.58
C SER A 11 -2.11 6.32 8.35
N HIS A 12 -2.46 6.60 7.09
CA HIS A 12 -3.84 6.78 6.69
C HIS A 12 -4.53 5.42 6.50
N ASP A 13 -5.12 4.90 7.57
CA ASP A 13 -5.83 3.62 7.55
C ASP A 13 -7.34 3.86 7.50
N GLY A 14 -7.89 3.77 6.28
CA GLY A 14 -9.33 3.79 6.09
C GLY A 14 -9.89 2.38 6.06
N PHE A 15 -9.62 1.64 5.00
CA PHE A 15 -10.07 0.28 4.79
C PHE A 15 -8.99 -0.49 4.03
N GLY A 16 -8.44 -1.53 4.63
CA GLY A 16 -7.32 -2.30 4.11
C GLY A 16 -6.01 -2.07 4.87
N LEU A 17 -4.97 -2.77 4.48
CA LEU A 17 -3.67 -2.81 5.15
C LEU A 17 -2.57 -2.04 4.40
N GLY A 18 -2.91 -1.43 3.26
CA GLY A 18 -1.92 -0.95 2.29
C GLY A 18 -1.02 0.16 2.82
N HIS A 19 -1.59 1.12 3.53
CA HIS A 19 -0.85 2.28 4.04
C HIS A 19 0.08 1.88 5.18
N VAL A 20 -0.45 1.24 6.23
CA VAL A 20 0.36 0.82 7.37
C VAL A 20 1.44 -0.18 6.96
N ARG A 21 1.17 -1.09 5.99
CA ARG A 21 2.17 -2.02 5.51
C ARG A 21 3.32 -1.29 4.82
N ARG A 22 3.03 -0.36 3.94
CA ARG A 22 4.03 0.48 3.27
C ARG A 22 4.87 1.26 4.28
N ASN A 23 4.23 1.95 5.21
CA ASN A 23 4.93 2.70 6.26
C ASN A 23 5.78 1.80 7.15
N THR A 24 5.34 0.57 7.43
CA THR A 24 6.15 -0.41 8.18
C THR A 24 7.41 -0.83 7.42
N LEU A 25 7.32 -1.01 6.09
CA LEU A 25 8.50 -1.33 5.27
C LEU A 25 9.51 -0.17 5.27
N ILE A 26 9.05 1.06 5.14
CA ILE A 26 9.91 2.26 5.22
C ILE A 26 10.53 2.36 6.63
N ALA A 27 9.72 2.22 7.68
CA ALA A 27 10.17 2.27 9.06
C ALA A 27 11.25 1.23 9.37
N ARG A 28 11.08 0.00 8.86
CA ARG A 28 12.12 -1.04 8.97
C ARG A 28 13.40 -0.69 8.21
N ALA A 29 13.28 -0.03 7.06
CA ALA A 29 14.45 0.45 6.32
C ALA A 29 15.17 1.57 7.08
N VAL A 30 14.44 2.50 7.73
CA VAL A 30 14.99 3.51 8.64
C VAL A 30 15.77 2.84 9.76
N LEU A 31 15.15 1.89 10.47
CA LEU A 31 15.78 1.15 11.58
C LEU A 31 17.01 0.30 11.16
N ALA A 32 17.05 -0.11 9.89
CA ALA A 32 18.20 -0.81 9.34
C ALA A 32 19.36 0.14 8.98
N MET A 33 19.07 1.38 8.60
CA MET A 33 20.06 2.42 8.28
C MET A 33 20.65 3.05 9.55
N ASP A 34 19.79 3.27 10.55
CA ASP A 34 20.16 3.81 11.85
C ASP A 34 19.84 2.81 12.98
N PRO A 35 20.82 2.02 13.43
CA PRO A 35 20.60 1.04 14.50
C PRO A 35 20.24 1.64 15.87
N ALA A 36 20.47 2.94 16.10
CA ALA A 36 20.08 3.63 17.32
C ALA A 36 18.67 4.21 17.28
N ALA A 37 18.10 4.39 16.08
CA ALA A 37 16.80 5.03 15.88
C ALA A 37 15.63 4.31 16.57
N GLU A 38 14.64 5.11 16.94
CA GLU A 38 13.32 4.64 17.42
C GLU A 38 12.22 5.10 16.46
N VAL A 39 11.24 4.25 16.23
CA VAL A 39 10.10 4.55 15.37
C VAL A 39 8.79 4.43 16.13
N THR A 40 7.87 5.37 15.92
CA THR A 40 6.48 5.26 16.35
C THR A 40 5.56 5.28 15.15
N ILE A 41 4.67 4.28 15.02
CA ILE A 41 3.62 4.24 13.99
C ILE A 41 2.27 4.54 14.65
N VAL A 42 1.62 5.62 14.20
CA VAL A 42 0.25 5.97 14.57
C VAL A 42 -0.69 5.41 13.50
N THR A 43 -1.65 4.58 13.89
CA THR A 43 -2.52 3.88 12.95
C THR A 43 -3.92 3.63 13.49
N GLY A 44 -4.93 3.71 12.61
CA GLY A 44 -6.31 3.29 12.92
C GLY A 44 -6.53 1.78 12.80
N LEU A 45 -5.50 0.99 12.44
CA LEU A 45 -5.63 -0.45 12.27
C LEU A 45 -5.86 -1.15 13.61
N ALA A 46 -7.00 -1.82 13.75
CA ALA A 46 -7.32 -2.61 14.96
C ALA A 46 -6.53 -3.92 15.06
N LEU A 47 -6.16 -4.50 13.91
CA LEU A 47 -5.40 -5.74 13.84
C LEU A 47 -3.97 -5.56 14.38
N LYS A 48 -3.40 -6.67 14.89
CA LYS A 48 -2.01 -6.73 15.41
C LYS A 48 -1.18 -7.74 14.60
N PRO A 49 -0.96 -7.51 13.32
CA PRO A 49 -0.22 -8.46 12.50
C PRO A 49 1.26 -8.53 12.94
N ALA A 50 1.85 -9.72 12.85
CA ALA A 50 3.24 -9.94 13.27
C ALA A 50 4.24 -9.06 12.51
N TRP A 51 3.96 -8.74 11.23
CA TRP A 51 4.81 -7.87 10.44
C TRP A 51 4.85 -6.40 10.91
N LEU A 52 3.91 -5.98 11.77
CA LEU A 52 3.91 -4.63 12.39
C LEU A 52 4.72 -4.60 13.70
N GLN A 53 5.25 -5.74 14.15
CA GLN A 53 6.01 -5.83 15.40
C GLN A 53 7.51 -5.72 15.13
N HIS A 54 8.21 -4.91 15.94
CA HIS A 54 9.66 -4.79 15.95
C HIS A 54 10.09 -4.20 17.29
N GLU A 55 11.24 -4.60 17.83
CA GLU A 55 11.74 -4.21 19.16
C GLU A 55 11.92 -2.69 19.34
N ARG A 56 12.26 -1.98 18.26
CA ARG A 56 12.45 -0.51 18.24
C ARG A 56 11.32 0.23 17.55
N MET A 57 10.12 -0.37 17.48
CA MET A 57 8.98 0.22 16.82
C MET A 57 7.74 0.13 17.69
N ASP A 58 7.30 1.27 18.22
CA ASP A 58 6.06 1.39 18.96
C ASP A 58 4.87 1.61 18.02
N VAL A 59 3.71 1.10 18.41
CA VAL A 59 2.47 1.28 17.66
C VAL A 59 1.40 1.92 18.54
N VAL A 60 1.03 3.14 18.19
CA VAL A 60 -0.07 3.89 18.83
C VAL A 60 -1.34 3.71 17.99
N ARG A 61 -2.41 3.23 18.63
CA ARG A 61 -3.69 3.02 17.95
C ARG A 61 -4.64 4.16 18.23
N VAL A 62 -5.16 4.72 17.14
CA VAL A 62 -6.18 5.77 17.16
C VAL A 62 -7.53 5.21 16.67
N PRO A 63 -8.66 5.85 16.95
CA PRO A 63 -9.95 5.45 16.40
C PRO A 63 -9.90 5.28 14.88
N SER A 64 -10.32 4.11 14.37
CA SER A 64 -10.29 3.84 12.93
C SER A 64 -11.31 4.68 12.17
N LEU A 65 -10.96 5.15 10.97
CA LEU A 65 -11.88 5.78 10.04
C LEU A 65 -11.96 4.93 8.79
N VAL A 66 -13.14 4.45 8.48
CA VAL A 66 -13.39 3.58 7.33
C VAL A 66 -14.29 4.28 6.31
N LYS A 67 -14.02 4.06 5.04
CA LYS A 67 -14.84 4.52 3.93
C LYS A 67 -15.34 3.31 3.16
N HIS A 68 -16.65 3.11 3.18
CA HIS A 68 -17.27 2.07 2.37
C HIS A 68 -17.75 2.67 1.06
N SER A 69 -17.32 2.10 -0.06
CA SER A 69 -17.66 2.59 -1.41
C SER A 69 -17.40 4.09 -1.58
N SER A 70 -18.32 4.85 -2.15
CA SER A 70 -18.25 6.30 -2.37
C SER A 70 -18.78 7.17 -1.22
N GLY A 71 -19.19 6.54 -0.09
CA GLY A 71 -19.75 7.24 1.07
C GLY A 71 -18.72 8.04 1.86
N PRO A 72 -19.17 8.86 2.84
CA PRO A 72 -18.26 9.58 3.73
C PRO A 72 -17.47 8.62 4.63
N TYR A 73 -16.39 9.12 5.23
CA TYR A 73 -15.69 8.41 6.28
C TYR A 73 -16.56 8.29 7.53
N ARG A 74 -16.45 7.18 8.24
CA ARG A 74 -17.14 6.92 9.49
C ARG A 74 -16.30 6.02 10.40
N ASN A 75 -16.55 6.09 11.70
CA ASN A 75 -16.03 5.12 12.65
C ASN A 75 -17.10 4.02 12.87
N PRO A 76 -16.71 2.74 13.04
CA PRO A 76 -17.68 1.64 13.25
C PRO A 76 -18.49 1.75 14.52
N THR A 77 -17.98 2.41 15.57
CA THR A 77 -18.55 2.40 16.92
C THR A 77 -18.78 3.78 17.53
N LEU A 78 -18.08 4.81 17.06
CA LEU A 78 -18.16 6.18 17.62
C LEU A 78 -18.80 7.14 16.60
N PRO A 79 -19.45 8.21 17.04
CA PRO A 79 -19.79 9.36 16.20
C PRO A 79 -18.51 9.88 15.50
N PHE A 80 -18.64 10.32 14.26
CA PHE A 80 -17.49 10.73 13.42
C PHE A 80 -16.65 11.83 14.10
N GLU A 81 -17.29 12.88 14.60
CA GLU A 81 -16.61 13.99 15.27
C GLU A 81 -15.87 13.54 16.53
N GLN A 82 -16.45 12.61 17.29
CA GLN A 82 -15.81 12.06 18.47
C GLN A 82 -14.59 11.20 18.11
N ALA A 83 -14.67 10.45 17.00
CA ALA A 83 -13.53 9.69 16.50
C ALA A 83 -12.41 10.63 16.02
N LEU A 84 -12.73 11.73 15.34
CA LEU A 84 -11.75 12.75 14.92
C LEU A 84 -11.08 13.41 16.14
N ALA A 85 -11.85 13.83 17.12
CA ALA A 85 -11.32 14.43 18.36
C ALA A 85 -10.38 13.46 19.10
N GLY A 86 -10.77 12.18 19.21
CA GLY A 86 -9.91 11.16 19.81
C GLY A 86 -8.61 10.92 19.03
N ARG A 87 -8.64 10.99 17.70
CA ARG A 87 -7.45 10.91 16.84
C ARG A 87 -6.54 12.12 17.07
N ALA A 88 -7.10 13.33 17.07
CA ALA A 88 -6.37 14.58 17.27
C ALA A 88 -5.62 14.55 18.63
N THR A 89 -6.33 14.23 19.72
CA THR A 89 -5.74 14.13 21.05
C THR A 89 -4.62 13.12 21.12
N LEU A 90 -4.85 11.88 20.64
CA LEU A 90 -3.84 10.82 20.69
C LEU A 90 -2.62 11.13 19.82
N PHE A 91 -2.80 11.76 18.65
CA PHE A 91 -1.71 12.17 17.79
C PHE A 91 -0.87 13.27 18.47
N THR A 92 -1.50 14.34 18.94
CA THR A 92 -0.83 15.46 19.63
C THR A 92 -0.09 14.99 20.90
N ASP A 93 -0.71 14.12 21.72
CA ASP A 93 -0.07 13.54 22.90
C ASP A 93 1.11 12.64 22.54
N THR A 94 1.03 11.91 21.41
CA THR A 94 2.15 11.10 20.91
C THR A 94 3.31 12.01 20.50
N ILE A 95 3.06 13.10 19.77
CA ILE A 95 4.09 14.09 19.41
C ILE A 95 4.76 14.65 20.68
N ARG A 96 3.95 15.04 21.67
CA ARG A 96 4.46 15.60 22.94
C ARG A 96 5.35 14.61 23.70
N LYS A 97 4.97 13.35 23.71
CA LYS A 97 5.69 12.27 24.40
C LYS A 97 6.96 11.85 23.67
N VAL A 98 6.84 11.58 22.36
CA VAL A 98 7.94 11.04 21.52
C VAL A 98 8.95 12.12 21.20
N ARG A 99 8.49 13.36 20.94
CA ARG A 99 9.32 14.48 20.44
C ARG A 99 10.12 14.04 19.21
N PRO A 100 9.45 13.64 18.12
CA PRO A 100 10.11 13.08 16.94
C PRO A 100 10.98 14.14 16.26
N ASP A 101 12.11 13.70 15.69
CA ASP A 101 12.93 14.54 14.81
C ASP A 101 12.27 14.69 13.44
N VAL A 102 11.59 13.63 12.97
CA VAL A 102 10.87 13.62 11.70
C VAL A 102 9.48 13.02 11.87
N VAL A 103 8.48 13.70 11.32
CA VAL A 103 7.09 13.19 11.20
C VAL A 103 6.78 12.92 9.74
N VAL A 104 6.43 11.68 9.41
CA VAL A 104 5.99 11.26 8.09
C VAL A 104 4.48 11.09 8.09
N VAL A 105 3.78 11.88 7.30
CA VAL A 105 2.32 11.80 7.13
C VAL A 105 1.99 11.11 5.81
N ASP A 106 1.12 10.10 5.85
CA ASP A 106 0.74 9.34 4.67
C ASP A 106 -0.58 9.85 4.08
N ARG A 107 -0.55 10.25 2.83
CA ARG A 107 -1.69 10.56 1.93
C ARG A 107 -2.39 11.91 2.20
N HIS A 108 -2.97 12.13 3.37
CA HIS A 108 -3.74 13.32 3.70
C HIS A 108 -2.94 14.23 4.62
N PRO A 109 -2.49 15.41 4.18
CA PRO A 109 -1.55 16.25 4.92
C PRO A 109 -1.99 16.52 6.36
N TYR A 110 -3.25 16.85 6.55
CA TYR A 110 -3.80 17.21 7.86
C TYR A 110 -4.75 16.14 8.44
N GLY A 111 -4.77 14.94 7.84
CA GLY A 111 -5.73 13.88 8.19
C GLY A 111 -7.03 13.98 7.38
N ILE A 112 -8.06 13.26 7.81
CA ILE A 112 -9.35 13.19 7.11
C ILE A 112 -10.21 14.44 7.34
N GLY A 113 -10.16 15.00 8.54
CA GLY A 113 -10.93 16.17 8.96
C GLY A 113 -10.06 17.24 9.63
N GLY A 114 -8.77 17.29 9.34
CA GLY A 114 -7.85 18.25 9.94
C GLY A 114 -7.31 17.81 11.30
N GLU A 115 -7.59 16.60 11.73
CA GLU A 115 -7.26 16.08 13.06
C GLU A 115 -5.75 16.00 13.37
N LEU A 116 -4.88 16.15 12.36
CA LEU A 116 -3.43 16.15 12.57
C LEU A 116 -2.86 17.55 12.76
N GLN A 117 -3.57 18.63 12.43
CA GLN A 117 -3.04 20.00 12.37
C GLN A 117 -2.38 20.44 13.68
N GLU A 118 -3.07 20.30 14.82
CA GLU A 118 -2.53 20.71 16.12
C GLU A 118 -1.23 19.97 16.46
N GLY A 119 -1.21 18.64 16.23
CA GLY A 119 -0.02 17.84 16.46
C GLY A 119 1.15 18.19 15.53
N LEU A 120 0.87 18.52 14.25
CA LEU A 120 1.88 18.97 13.31
C LEU A 120 2.45 20.35 13.68
N GLN A 121 1.61 21.28 14.13
CA GLN A 121 2.05 22.57 14.66
C GLN A 121 2.97 22.39 15.88
N LEU A 122 2.58 21.51 16.79
CA LEU A 122 3.41 21.16 17.94
C LEU A 122 4.74 20.55 17.49
N ALA A 123 4.75 19.60 16.56
CA ALA A 123 5.96 18.98 16.01
C ALA A 123 6.91 20.04 15.43
N ARG A 124 6.39 20.97 14.62
CA ARG A 124 7.17 22.11 14.08
C ARG A 124 7.75 22.96 15.20
N SER A 125 6.97 23.31 16.23
CA SER A 125 7.45 24.11 17.37
C SER A 125 8.54 23.41 18.18
N LEU A 126 8.61 22.08 18.09
CA LEU A 126 9.65 21.25 18.72
C LEU A 126 10.88 21.04 17.82
N GLY A 127 10.87 21.59 16.58
CA GLY A 127 11.98 21.48 15.63
C GLY A 127 11.91 20.22 14.75
N SER A 128 10.76 19.52 14.68
CA SER A 128 10.60 18.36 13.80
C SER A 128 10.52 18.78 12.33
N SER A 129 11.15 18.00 11.45
CA SER A 129 10.88 18.04 10.00
C SER A 129 9.61 17.27 9.68
N LEU A 130 8.81 17.78 8.70
CA LEU A 130 7.57 17.17 8.28
C LEU A 130 7.68 16.68 6.84
N VAL A 131 7.41 15.41 6.61
CA VAL A 131 7.48 14.74 5.30
C VAL A 131 6.11 14.20 4.93
N LEU A 132 5.63 14.50 3.72
CA LEU A 132 4.38 13.96 3.20
C LEU A 132 4.66 12.80 2.25
N GLY A 133 4.10 11.63 2.51
CA GLY A 133 4.22 10.44 1.68
C GLY A 133 3.00 10.22 0.78
N LEU A 134 3.23 10.10 -0.53
CA LEU A 134 2.19 9.85 -1.53
C LEU A 134 2.47 8.57 -2.30
N ARG A 135 1.43 7.83 -2.68
CA ARG A 135 1.59 6.67 -3.57
C ARG A 135 1.72 7.11 -5.03
N ASP A 136 2.13 6.18 -5.89
CA ASP A 136 2.39 6.33 -7.32
C ASP A 136 1.24 6.95 -8.13
N VAL A 137 0.01 6.50 -7.92
CA VAL A 137 -1.21 7.00 -8.58
C VAL A 137 -2.22 7.33 -7.48
N LEU A 138 -2.68 8.56 -7.43
CA LEU A 138 -3.65 9.00 -6.42
C LEU A 138 -5.08 8.67 -6.85
N ASP A 139 -5.48 9.14 -8.03
CA ASP A 139 -6.75 8.87 -8.73
C ASP A 139 -6.72 9.53 -10.12
N GLU A 140 -7.87 9.73 -10.75
CA GLU A 140 -7.99 10.52 -11.97
C GLU A 140 -7.55 11.97 -11.74
N PRO A 141 -6.86 12.60 -12.71
CA PRO A 141 -6.32 13.95 -12.53
C PRO A 141 -7.34 14.99 -12.06
N ARG A 142 -8.55 14.97 -12.62
CA ARG A 142 -9.61 15.92 -12.22
C ARG A 142 -10.07 15.72 -10.77
N VAL A 143 -10.15 14.47 -10.31
CA VAL A 143 -10.55 14.16 -8.94
C VAL A 143 -9.47 14.63 -7.97
N VAL A 144 -8.21 14.38 -8.31
CA VAL A 144 -7.07 14.79 -7.48
C VAL A 144 -6.93 16.31 -7.46
N ALA A 145 -7.04 17.00 -8.61
CA ALA A 145 -6.97 18.47 -8.67
C ALA A 145 -8.05 19.12 -7.78
N THR A 146 -9.27 18.57 -7.77
CA THR A 146 -10.33 19.04 -6.86
C THR A 146 -9.98 18.79 -5.39
N GLU A 147 -9.35 17.66 -5.07
CA GLU A 147 -8.89 17.36 -3.71
C GLU A 147 -7.77 18.32 -3.28
N LEU A 148 -6.79 18.58 -4.15
CA LEU A 148 -5.65 19.46 -3.86
C LEU A 148 -6.07 20.93 -3.68
N SER A 149 -7.13 21.38 -4.35
CA SER A 149 -7.69 22.73 -4.17
C SER A 149 -8.58 22.88 -2.93
N GLY A 150 -8.83 21.82 -2.20
CA GLY A 150 -9.66 21.83 -0.99
C GLY A 150 -8.88 22.20 0.27
N ALA A 151 -9.61 22.57 1.34
CA ALA A 151 -9.04 22.96 2.63
C ALA A 151 -8.09 21.93 3.26
N GLY A 152 -8.19 20.66 2.89
CA GLY A 152 -7.28 19.60 3.35
C GLY A 152 -5.86 19.69 2.77
N TRP A 153 -5.60 20.63 1.86
CA TRP A 153 -4.30 20.87 1.23
C TRP A 153 -3.85 22.35 1.30
N GLU A 154 -4.63 23.20 1.93
CA GLU A 154 -4.31 24.63 2.08
C GLU A 154 -3.02 24.82 2.90
N GLY A 155 -2.04 25.57 2.35
CA GLY A 155 -0.77 25.87 3.02
C GLY A 155 0.17 24.66 3.18
N VAL A 156 -0.04 23.59 2.46
CA VAL A 156 0.83 22.38 2.54
C VAL A 156 2.30 22.72 2.30
N GLU A 157 2.59 23.64 1.38
CA GLU A 157 3.92 24.12 1.05
C GLU A 157 4.63 24.88 2.19
N GLU A 158 3.89 25.38 3.17
CA GLU A 158 4.43 26.05 4.35
C GLU A 158 4.68 25.06 5.49
N TYR A 159 3.96 23.93 5.47
CA TYR A 159 4.03 22.92 6.53
C TYR A 159 5.03 21.80 6.27
N PHE A 160 5.11 21.31 5.04
CA PHE A 160 5.91 20.13 4.73
C PHE A 160 7.23 20.52 4.09
N ASP A 161 8.32 19.97 4.61
CA ASP A 161 9.68 20.19 4.12
C ASP A 161 9.96 19.39 2.85
N GLU A 162 9.31 18.23 2.68
CA GLU A 162 9.45 17.36 1.52
C GLU A 162 8.17 16.56 1.24
N VAL A 163 7.93 16.30 -0.04
CA VAL A 163 6.92 15.33 -0.51
C VAL A 163 7.63 14.16 -1.16
N LEU A 164 7.44 12.96 -0.63
CA LEU A 164 7.94 11.71 -1.20
C LEU A 164 6.84 11.01 -2.00
N VAL A 165 7.11 10.70 -3.26
CA VAL A 165 6.24 9.86 -4.08
C VAL A 165 6.83 8.46 -4.14
N TYR A 166 6.05 7.48 -3.68
CA TYR A 166 6.42 6.06 -3.72
C TYR A 166 6.09 5.48 -5.09
N GLY A 167 6.86 5.88 -6.07
CA GLY A 167 6.72 5.58 -7.49
C GLY A 167 7.78 6.28 -8.31
N GLU A 168 7.58 6.36 -9.62
CA GLU A 168 8.47 7.02 -10.56
C GLU A 168 7.71 8.05 -11.40
N ARG A 169 8.38 9.18 -11.70
CA ARG A 169 7.80 10.29 -12.46
C ARG A 169 7.25 9.85 -13.82
N HIS A 170 7.96 8.99 -14.53
CA HIS A 170 7.55 8.55 -15.86
C HIS A 170 6.26 7.70 -15.86
N LEU A 171 5.94 7.04 -14.73
CA LEU A 171 4.67 6.32 -14.59
C LEU A 171 3.52 7.29 -14.24
N CYS A 172 3.78 8.27 -13.37
CA CYS A 172 2.80 9.29 -12.98
C CYS A 172 3.53 10.55 -12.52
N ASP A 173 3.44 11.62 -13.32
CA ASP A 173 4.01 12.91 -12.97
C ASP A 173 3.01 13.71 -12.12
N HIS A 174 3.25 13.77 -10.81
CA HIS A 174 2.35 14.41 -9.85
C HIS A 174 2.27 15.93 -10.02
N GLU A 175 3.32 16.57 -10.52
CA GLU A 175 3.30 18.01 -10.81
C GLU A 175 2.45 18.27 -12.06
N LEU A 176 2.73 17.53 -13.14
CA LEU A 176 2.07 17.73 -14.43
C LEU A 176 0.61 17.25 -14.41
N GLU A 177 0.35 16.07 -13.83
CA GLU A 177 -0.98 15.45 -13.87
C GLU A 177 -1.93 15.99 -12.80
N TYR A 178 -1.40 16.35 -11.63
CA TYR A 178 -2.23 16.74 -10.48
C TYR A 178 -2.08 18.21 -10.07
N GLY A 179 -1.02 18.88 -10.51
CA GLY A 179 -0.72 20.24 -10.06
C GLY A 179 -0.28 20.26 -8.58
N LEU A 180 0.52 19.27 -8.16
CA LEU A 180 1.00 19.20 -6.78
C LEU A 180 1.78 20.46 -6.42
N PRO A 181 1.45 21.16 -5.30
CA PRO A 181 2.03 22.47 -4.98
C PRO A 181 3.51 22.41 -4.55
N ILE A 182 3.98 21.24 -4.10
CA ILE A 182 5.37 21.02 -3.72
C ILE A 182 6.00 20.05 -4.72
N PRO A 183 7.16 20.36 -5.33
CA PRO A 183 7.89 19.44 -6.19
C PRO A 183 8.23 18.15 -5.42
N PRO A 184 7.80 16.97 -5.89
CA PRO A 184 8.02 15.74 -5.15
C PRO A 184 9.35 15.06 -5.49
N SER A 185 9.92 14.38 -4.50
CA SER A 185 11.02 13.43 -4.66
C SER A 185 10.47 12.02 -4.93
N TYR A 186 10.85 11.42 -6.07
CA TYR A 186 10.41 10.07 -6.45
C TYR A 186 11.33 9.00 -5.91
N CYS A 187 10.79 8.10 -5.08
CA CYS A 187 11.57 7.09 -4.38
C CYS A 187 11.62 5.72 -5.06
N GLY A 188 10.86 5.51 -6.15
CA GLY A 188 10.58 4.16 -6.63
C GLY A 188 9.49 3.47 -5.79
N TRP A 189 9.18 2.21 -6.13
CA TRP A 189 8.10 1.50 -5.45
C TRP A 189 8.58 0.73 -4.23
N ILE A 190 7.75 0.75 -3.21
CA ILE A 190 7.96 -0.01 -1.97
C ILE A 190 7.33 -1.37 -2.17
N ALA A 191 8.15 -2.40 -2.20
CA ALA A 191 7.73 -3.78 -2.36
C ALA A 191 8.36 -4.68 -1.30
N ASP A 192 7.54 -5.52 -0.67
CA ASP A 192 8.09 -6.61 0.11
C ASP A 192 8.71 -7.65 -0.82
N ARG A 193 9.82 -8.25 -0.41
CA ARG A 193 10.61 -9.16 -1.23
C ARG A 193 10.85 -10.45 -0.48
N ALA A 194 10.52 -11.56 -1.12
CA ALA A 194 10.91 -12.87 -0.64
C ALA A 194 12.22 -13.32 -1.30
N PRO A 195 12.99 -14.18 -0.63
CA PRO A 195 14.09 -14.89 -1.27
C PRO A 195 13.61 -15.64 -2.51
N ARG A 196 14.48 -15.72 -3.54
CA ARG A 196 14.18 -16.53 -4.72
C ARG A 196 13.98 -17.99 -4.32
N ARG A 197 12.88 -18.57 -4.78
CA ARG A 197 12.51 -19.97 -4.56
C ARG A 197 12.28 -20.69 -5.90
N PRO A 198 12.43 -22.01 -5.95
CA PRO A 198 11.97 -22.79 -7.10
C PRO A 198 10.48 -22.55 -7.34
N ARG A 199 10.12 -22.28 -8.59
CA ARG A 199 8.71 -22.07 -8.94
C ARG A 199 8.00 -23.38 -9.16
N ASP A 200 6.77 -23.45 -8.70
CA ASP A 200 5.87 -24.53 -8.99
C ASP A 200 5.09 -24.22 -10.28
N PRO A 201 5.33 -24.98 -11.37
CA PRO A 201 4.69 -24.72 -12.65
C PRO A 201 3.15 -24.87 -12.63
N ALA A 202 2.63 -25.53 -11.60
CA ALA A 202 1.20 -25.72 -11.42
C ALA A 202 0.56 -24.71 -10.47
N LEU A 203 1.35 -23.85 -9.79
CA LEU A 203 0.82 -22.94 -8.76
C LEU A 203 0.31 -21.63 -9.36
N LEU A 204 -0.98 -21.40 -9.20
CA LEU A 204 -1.64 -20.12 -9.42
C LEU A 204 -1.92 -19.45 -8.06
N VAL A 205 -1.48 -18.21 -7.89
CA VAL A 205 -1.84 -17.40 -6.73
C VAL A 205 -2.82 -16.31 -7.15
N VAL A 206 -3.94 -16.24 -6.45
CA VAL A 206 -5.03 -15.29 -6.70
C VAL A 206 -5.20 -14.39 -5.48
N ALA A 207 -5.00 -13.08 -5.64
CA ALA A 207 -5.04 -12.15 -4.52
C ALA A 207 -6.13 -11.07 -4.67
N GLY A 208 -7.09 -11.07 -3.76
CA GLY A 208 -8.22 -10.13 -3.71
C GLY A 208 -7.95 -8.83 -2.97
N GLY A 209 -6.69 -8.59 -2.53
CA GLY A 209 -6.34 -7.40 -1.76
C GLY A 209 -6.78 -7.42 -0.29
N GLY A 210 -6.42 -6.35 0.43
CA GLY A 210 -6.74 -6.21 1.87
C GLY A 210 -8.16 -5.75 2.16
N GLY A 211 -8.91 -5.28 1.15
CA GLY A 211 -10.29 -4.80 1.26
C GLY A 211 -11.34 -5.91 1.12
N GLY A 212 -12.61 -5.53 1.08
CA GLY A 212 -13.73 -6.45 0.94
C GLY A 212 -14.17 -6.76 -0.50
N ASP A 213 -13.51 -6.21 -1.50
CA ASP A 213 -13.94 -6.11 -2.90
C ASP A 213 -13.26 -7.12 -3.85
N GLY A 214 -12.71 -8.21 -3.33
CA GLY A 214 -12.00 -9.23 -4.12
C GLY A 214 -12.85 -10.40 -4.67
N ALA A 215 -14.17 -10.39 -4.51
CA ALA A 215 -15.02 -11.53 -4.83
C ALA A 215 -14.92 -11.98 -6.30
N GLU A 216 -14.88 -11.02 -7.24
CA GLU A 216 -14.78 -11.29 -8.68
C GLU A 216 -13.45 -11.97 -9.05
N VAL A 217 -12.35 -11.50 -8.45
CA VAL A 217 -11.03 -12.10 -8.65
C VAL A 217 -10.99 -13.53 -8.11
N PHE A 218 -11.66 -13.81 -6.97
CA PHE A 218 -11.76 -15.15 -6.41
C PHE A 218 -12.62 -16.07 -7.27
N ALA A 219 -13.74 -15.57 -7.79
CA ALA A 219 -14.60 -16.32 -8.73
C ALA A 219 -13.82 -16.69 -10.01
N LEU A 220 -13.04 -15.77 -10.56
CA LEU A 220 -12.14 -16.02 -11.69
C LEU A 220 -11.09 -17.09 -11.35
N GLY A 221 -10.45 -17.03 -10.19
CA GLY A 221 -9.50 -18.03 -9.71
C GLY A 221 -10.11 -19.42 -9.62
N ALA A 222 -11.33 -19.53 -9.11
CA ALA A 222 -12.08 -20.78 -9.06
C ALA A 222 -12.44 -21.32 -10.46
N ALA A 223 -12.87 -20.44 -11.37
CA ALA A 223 -13.16 -20.80 -12.77
C ALA A 223 -11.90 -21.33 -13.48
N LEU A 224 -10.74 -20.68 -13.30
CA LEU A 224 -9.46 -21.14 -13.83
C LEU A 224 -9.07 -22.51 -13.28
N THR A 225 -9.30 -22.76 -12.00
CA THR A 225 -9.00 -24.05 -11.34
C THR A 225 -9.89 -25.16 -11.89
N ARG A 226 -11.16 -24.87 -12.25
CA ARG A 226 -12.05 -25.83 -12.90
C ARG A 226 -11.61 -26.12 -14.34
N LEU A 227 -11.26 -25.06 -15.08
CA LEU A 227 -10.90 -25.13 -16.49
C LEU A 227 -9.57 -25.86 -16.71
N VAL A 228 -8.54 -25.54 -15.92
CA VAL A 228 -7.19 -26.07 -16.10
C VAL A 228 -6.88 -27.09 -14.99
N ARG A 229 -7.04 -28.37 -15.31
CA ARG A 229 -6.94 -29.47 -14.31
C ARG A 229 -5.58 -29.61 -13.64
N SER A 230 -4.50 -29.15 -14.27
CA SER A 230 -3.15 -29.17 -13.71
C SER A 230 -2.88 -28.05 -12.70
N LEU A 231 -3.72 -27.00 -12.63
CA LEU A 231 -3.52 -25.90 -11.69
C LEU A 231 -3.87 -26.29 -10.26
N ARG A 232 -3.03 -25.84 -9.35
CA ARG A 232 -3.28 -25.71 -7.92
C ARG A 232 -3.40 -24.23 -7.61
N THR A 233 -4.47 -23.82 -6.97
CA THR A 233 -4.76 -22.40 -6.75
C THR A 233 -4.76 -22.07 -5.26
N ILE A 234 -4.06 -21.01 -4.89
CA ILE A 234 -4.14 -20.40 -3.57
C ILE A 234 -4.87 -19.08 -3.71
N LEU A 235 -6.08 -18.98 -3.11
CA LEU A 235 -6.79 -17.72 -2.96
C LEU A 235 -6.31 -17.02 -1.69
N VAL A 236 -5.76 -15.81 -1.85
CA VAL A 236 -5.34 -14.98 -0.73
C VAL A 236 -6.44 -13.95 -0.47
N ALA A 237 -7.23 -14.24 0.57
CA ALA A 237 -8.30 -13.37 1.02
C ALA A 237 -7.79 -12.46 2.13
N GLY A 238 -7.93 -11.15 1.95
CA GLY A 238 -7.58 -10.18 2.99
C GLY A 238 -8.51 -10.27 4.21
N PRO A 239 -8.14 -9.65 5.34
CA PRO A 239 -8.89 -9.77 6.59
C PRO A 239 -10.30 -9.21 6.53
N TYR A 240 -10.58 -8.35 5.55
CA TYR A 240 -11.89 -7.74 5.33
C TYR A 240 -12.67 -8.38 4.18
N ALA A 241 -12.16 -9.46 3.57
CA ALA A 241 -12.89 -10.19 2.53
C ALA A 241 -14.19 -10.80 3.09
N ALA A 242 -15.26 -10.68 2.32
CA ALA A 242 -16.55 -11.25 2.68
C ALA A 242 -16.43 -12.78 2.89
N ARG A 243 -16.80 -13.25 4.07
CA ARG A 243 -16.62 -14.66 4.46
C ARG A 243 -17.40 -15.59 3.54
N GLY A 244 -18.69 -15.34 3.30
CA GLY A 244 -19.58 -16.23 2.54
C GLY A 244 -19.01 -16.61 1.18
N ALA A 245 -18.70 -15.63 0.33
CA ALA A 245 -18.22 -15.90 -1.03
C ALA A 245 -16.90 -16.72 -1.07
N VAL A 246 -16.03 -16.55 -0.09
CA VAL A 246 -14.76 -17.27 -0.02
C VAL A 246 -14.92 -18.65 0.60
N ASP A 247 -15.82 -18.78 1.60
CA ASP A 247 -16.09 -20.05 2.28
C ASP A 247 -16.84 -21.01 1.35
N ASP A 248 -17.75 -20.49 0.53
CA ASP A 248 -18.45 -21.29 -0.51
C ASP A 248 -17.47 -21.86 -1.53
N LEU A 249 -16.47 -21.08 -1.96
CA LEU A 249 -15.42 -21.58 -2.86
C LEU A 249 -14.51 -22.62 -2.19
N ALA A 250 -14.22 -22.44 -0.90
CA ALA A 250 -13.44 -23.42 -0.14
C ALA A 250 -14.18 -24.74 0.09
N ALA A 251 -15.52 -24.71 0.13
CA ALA A 251 -16.38 -25.87 0.32
C ALA A 251 -16.77 -26.58 -1.00
N ASP A 252 -16.38 -26.02 -2.16
CA ASP A 252 -16.70 -26.60 -3.47
C ASP A 252 -15.93 -27.90 -3.71
N GLU A 253 -16.61 -29.04 -3.62
CA GLU A 253 -16.03 -30.38 -3.81
C GLU A 253 -15.41 -30.59 -5.20
N ALA A 254 -15.90 -29.89 -6.25
CA ALA A 254 -15.36 -29.98 -7.60
C ALA A 254 -13.96 -29.34 -7.70
N LEU A 255 -13.63 -28.41 -6.81
CA LEU A 255 -12.31 -27.79 -6.68
C LEU A 255 -11.39 -28.62 -5.77
N GLY A 256 -11.95 -29.22 -4.71
CA GLY A 256 -11.27 -30.13 -3.80
C GLY A 256 -9.93 -29.57 -3.29
N VAL A 257 -8.92 -30.44 -3.19
CA VAL A 257 -7.56 -30.08 -2.72
C VAL A 257 -6.81 -29.14 -3.67
N ARG A 258 -7.30 -28.91 -4.89
CA ARG A 258 -6.65 -28.03 -5.87
C ARG A 258 -6.86 -26.55 -5.59
N LEU A 259 -7.85 -26.17 -4.78
CA LEU A 259 -8.09 -24.80 -4.38
C LEU A 259 -7.96 -24.66 -2.87
N GLN A 260 -7.09 -23.81 -2.42
CA GLN A 260 -6.88 -23.51 -1.01
C GLN A 260 -7.14 -22.03 -0.75
N VAL A 261 -7.84 -21.71 0.33
CA VAL A 261 -8.05 -20.34 0.79
C VAL A 261 -7.10 -20.04 1.94
N ARG A 262 -6.35 -18.94 1.83
CA ARG A 262 -5.53 -18.40 2.90
C ARG A 262 -5.98 -17.01 3.29
N ARG A 263 -6.22 -16.78 4.58
CA ARG A 263 -6.70 -15.50 5.13
C ARG A 263 -5.63 -14.75 5.91
N ASP A 264 -4.72 -15.45 6.54
CA ASP A 264 -3.74 -14.89 7.49
C ASP A 264 -2.33 -14.82 6.89
N VAL A 265 -2.22 -14.26 5.67
CA VAL A 265 -0.90 -14.07 5.07
C VAL A 265 -0.32 -12.70 5.45
N ALA A 266 0.94 -12.71 5.85
CA ALA A 266 1.67 -11.48 6.18
C ALA A 266 1.90 -10.57 4.96
N GLY A 267 1.69 -11.09 3.74
CA GLY A 267 1.84 -10.47 2.42
C GLY A 267 1.91 -11.56 1.38
N CYS A 268 1.97 -11.19 0.12
CA CYS A 268 1.96 -12.14 -0.97
C CYS A 268 3.37 -12.51 -1.49
N ALA A 269 4.42 -11.82 -1.03
CA ALA A 269 5.76 -11.93 -1.59
C ALA A 269 6.30 -13.37 -1.65
N GLU A 270 6.14 -14.15 -0.57
CA GLU A 270 6.59 -15.55 -0.53
C GLU A 270 5.80 -16.43 -1.51
N LEU A 271 4.47 -16.29 -1.53
CA LEU A 271 3.61 -17.05 -2.44
C LEU A 271 3.90 -16.69 -3.90
N PHE A 272 4.12 -15.41 -4.19
CA PHE A 272 4.45 -14.94 -5.53
C PHE A 272 5.83 -15.42 -5.99
N ALA A 273 6.79 -15.57 -5.08
CA ALA A 273 8.10 -16.11 -5.40
C ALA A 273 8.04 -17.57 -5.88
N GLU A 274 7.06 -18.35 -5.41
CA GLU A 274 6.84 -19.76 -5.78
C GLU A 274 5.85 -19.92 -6.95
N ALA A 275 5.02 -18.92 -7.24
CA ALA A 275 3.95 -19.01 -8.22
C ALA A 275 4.46 -19.05 -9.66
N HIS A 276 3.82 -19.87 -10.51
CA HIS A 276 3.93 -19.80 -11.96
C HIS A 276 3.10 -18.65 -12.53
N GLY A 277 1.87 -18.48 -12.03
CA GLY A 277 0.93 -17.46 -12.46
C GLY A 277 0.37 -16.67 -11.28
N ILE A 278 0.08 -15.40 -11.51
CA ILE A 278 -0.54 -14.49 -10.53
C ILE A 278 -1.72 -13.81 -11.20
N VAL A 279 -2.89 -13.91 -10.57
CA VAL A 279 -4.10 -13.16 -10.92
C VAL A 279 -4.49 -12.33 -9.70
N GLN A 280 -4.64 -11.03 -9.85
CA GLN A 280 -4.90 -10.20 -8.68
C GLN A 280 -5.56 -8.87 -9.01
N MET A 281 -6.14 -8.24 -7.99
CA MET A 281 -6.47 -6.82 -8.08
C MET A 281 -5.20 -5.97 -8.24
N ALA A 282 -5.32 -4.80 -8.89
CA ALA A 282 -4.18 -3.92 -9.12
C ALA A 282 -3.89 -2.99 -7.91
N GLY A 283 -3.94 -3.55 -6.69
CA GLY A 283 -3.54 -2.83 -5.47
C GLY A 283 -2.05 -2.52 -5.47
N TYR A 284 -1.64 -1.39 -4.86
CA TYR A 284 -0.24 -0.95 -4.85
C TYR A 284 0.72 -2.06 -4.38
N ASN A 285 0.57 -2.53 -3.14
CA ASN A 285 1.54 -3.45 -2.55
C ASN A 285 1.63 -4.77 -3.33
N SER A 286 0.51 -5.45 -3.55
CA SER A 286 0.51 -6.75 -4.22
C SER A 286 1.01 -6.68 -5.66
N THR A 287 0.74 -5.58 -6.38
CA THR A 287 1.24 -5.41 -7.75
C THR A 287 2.76 -5.36 -7.77
N PHE A 288 3.37 -4.58 -6.88
CA PHE A 288 4.83 -4.45 -6.85
C PHE A 288 5.50 -5.64 -6.15
N GLU A 289 4.85 -6.34 -5.25
CA GLU A 289 5.30 -7.65 -4.75
C GLU A 289 5.38 -8.70 -5.88
N ALA A 290 4.41 -8.71 -6.82
CA ALA A 290 4.46 -9.60 -7.99
C ALA A 290 5.62 -9.25 -8.95
N LEU A 291 5.83 -7.97 -9.23
CA LEU A 291 6.97 -7.51 -10.03
C LEU A 291 8.31 -7.81 -9.34
N ALA A 292 8.39 -7.62 -8.02
CA ALA A 292 9.58 -7.97 -7.23
C ALA A 292 9.88 -9.47 -7.23
N ALA A 293 8.83 -10.30 -7.26
CA ALA A 293 8.96 -11.74 -7.48
C ALA A 293 9.38 -12.11 -8.92
N GLY A 294 9.45 -11.16 -9.85
CA GLY A 294 9.80 -11.39 -11.25
C GLY A 294 8.69 -12.10 -12.02
N VAL A 295 7.42 -11.83 -11.69
CA VAL A 295 6.25 -12.40 -12.40
C VAL A 295 5.44 -11.27 -13.03
N ARG A 296 5.10 -11.42 -14.29
CA ARG A 296 4.14 -10.58 -15.00
C ARG A 296 2.73 -10.96 -14.57
N PRO A 297 2.03 -10.17 -13.72
CA PRO A 297 0.72 -10.54 -13.23
C PRO A 297 -0.37 -10.31 -14.28
N VAL A 298 -1.48 -11.03 -14.14
CA VAL A 298 -2.77 -10.65 -14.74
C VAL A 298 -3.52 -9.80 -13.71
N LEU A 299 -3.80 -8.56 -14.05
CA LEU A 299 -4.44 -7.58 -13.19
C LEU A 299 -5.91 -7.45 -13.51
N VAL A 300 -6.75 -7.55 -12.48
CA VAL A 300 -8.19 -7.29 -12.52
C VAL A 300 -8.43 -6.02 -11.70
N PRO A 301 -8.29 -4.83 -12.30
CA PRO A 301 -8.34 -3.59 -11.54
C PRO A 301 -9.77 -3.23 -11.15
N ARG A 302 -9.96 -2.82 -9.90
CA ARG A 302 -11.17 -2.14 -9.48
C ARG A 302 -11.34 -0.82 -10.25
N ARG A 303 -12.56 -0.52 -10.67
CA ARG A 303 -12.91 0.71 -11.41
C ARG A 303 -13.74 1.70 -10.59
N ASN A 304 -14.40 1.24 -9.53
CA ASN A 304 -15.26 2.04 -8.66
C ASN A 304 -14.91 1.80 -7.18
N PRO A 305 -14.97 2.81 -6.30
CA PRO A 305 -15.29 4.23 -6.56
C PRO A 305 -14.09 5.06 -7.02
N ARG A 306 -12.89 4.51 -7.02
CA ARG A 306 -11.62 5.17 -7.42
C ARG A 306 -10.97 4.40 -8.55
N ARG A 307 -10.31 5.11 -9.46
CA ARG A 307 -9.71 4.54 -10.67
C ARG A 307 -8.19 4.33 -10.61
N GLU A 308 -7.58 4.56 -9.46
CA GLU A 308 -6.12 4.43 -9.29
C GLU A 308 -5.59 3.05 -9.68
N GLN A 309 -6.39 1.98 -9.46
CA GLN A 309 -6.00 0.63 -9.85
C GLN A 309 -6.03 0.45 -11.37
N ALA A 310 -7.06 0.95 -12.02
CA ALA A 310 -7.18 0.86 -13.48
C ALA A 310 -6.09 1.70 -14.17
N ILE A 311 -5.80 2.89 -13.67
CA ILE A 311 -4.73 3.74 -14.21
C ILE A 311 -3.38 3.05 -14.07
N ARG A 312 -3.04 2.55 -12.88
CA ARG A 312 -1.79 1.81 -12.63
C ARG A 312 -1.67 0.59 -13.52
N ALA A 313 -2.72 -0.24 -13.58
CA ALA A 313 -2.73 -1.47 -14.37
C ALA A 313 -2.47 -1.18 -15.85
N ASN A 314 -3.17 -0.20 -16.43
CA ASN A 314 -3.01 0.17 -17.84
C ASN A 314 -1.60 0.73 -18.14
N ARG A 315 -1.03 1.53 -17.23
CA ARG A 315 0.34 2.05 -17.39
C ARG A 315 1.39 0.93 -17.32
N LEU A 316 1.24 -0.02 -16.40
CA LEU A 316 2.11 -1.19 -16.33
C LEU A 316 1.94 -2.09 -17.56
N ALA A 317 0.72 -2.25 -18.08
CA ALA A 317 0.48 -3.01 -19.30
C ALA A 317 1.12 -2.35 -20.53
N SER A 318 1.08 -1.03 -20.65
CA SER A 318 1.77 -0.31 -21.75
C SER A 318 3.29 -0.48 -21.73
N LEU A 319 3.88 -0.76 -20.56
CA LEU A 319 5.28 -1.12 -20.40
C LEU A 319 5.54 -2.62 -20.56
N GLY A 320 4.52 -3.43 -20.86
CA GLY A 320 4.65 -4.89 -21.01
C GLY A 320 4.84 -5.65 -19.69
N LEU A 321 4.62 -5.00 -18.53
CA LEU A 321 4.87 -5.55 -17.21
C LEU A 321 3.66 -6.24 -16.57
N ALA A 322 2.48 -6.09 -17.15
CA ALA A 322 1.25 -6.74 -16.71
C ALA A 322 0.34 -7.03 -17.90
N ASP A 323 -0.60 -7.96 -17.74
CA ASP A 323 -1.78 -8.06 -18.57
C ASP A 323 -2.98 -7.54 -17.78
N VAL A 324 -3.92 -6.87 -18.45
CA VAL A 324 -5.10 -6.29 -17.79
C VAL A 324 -6.34 -6.93 -18.35
N VAL A 325 -7.18 -7.40 -17.47
CA VAL A 325 -8.50 -7.98 -17.78
C VAL A 325 -9.57 -7.32 -16.91
N ASP A 326 -10.83 -7.56 -17.19
CA ASP A 326 -11.94 -7.10 -16.36
C ASP A 326 -12.82 -8.27 -15.90
N GLU A 327 -13.85 -7.95 -15.11
CA GLU A 327 -14.78 -8.93 -14.55
C GLU A 327 -15.59 -9.71 -15.60
N THR A 328 -15.62 -9.22 -16.83
CA THR A 328 -16.35 -9.86 -17.95
C THR A 328 -15.45 -10.73 -18.81
N THR A 329 -14.14 -10.68 -18.61
CA THR A 329 -13.18 -11.46 -19.40
C THR A 329 -13.34 -12.95 -19.12
N PRO A 330 -13.55 -13.78 -20.16
CA PRO A 330 -13.73 -15.22 -20.01
C PRO A 330 -12.50 -15.90 -19.38
N ALA A 331 -12.73 -16.93 -18.55
CA ALA A 331 -11.65 -17.66 -17.90
C ALA A 331 -10.70 -18.33 -18.92
N GLU A 332 -11.19 -18.71 -20.08
CA GLU A 332 -10.43 -19.27 -21.20
C GLU A 332 -9.38 -18.28 -21.72
N GLU A 333 -9.73 -17.01 -21.85
CA GLU A 333 -8.80 -15.96 -22.27
C GLU A 333 -7.73 -15.72 -21.21
N VAL A 334 -8.12 -15.68 -19.93
CA VAL A 334 -7.15 -15.56 -18.83
C VAL A 334 -6.25 -16.79 -18.76
N ALA A 335 -6.77 -18.00 -18.98
CA ALA A 335 -5.98 -19.22 -19.05
C ALA A 335 -4.95 -19.17 -20.19
N TRP A 336 -5.36 -18.64 -21.35
CA TRP A 336 -4.44 -18.41 -22.47
C TRP A 336 -3.33 -17.40 -22.11
N LEU A 337 -3.67 -16.27 -21.45
CA LEU A 337 -2.68 -15.32 -20.97
C LEU A 337 -1.68 -16.00 -20.01
N LEU A 338 -2.18 -16.83 -19.09
CA LEU A 338 -1.34 -17.57 -18.13
C LEU A 338 -0.44 -18.63 -18.78
N SER A 339 -0.80 -19.16 -19.95
CA SER A 339 0.01 -20.11 -20.70
C SER A 339 1.23 -19.47 -21.39
N ARG A 340 1.25 -18.14 -21.51
CA ARG A 340 2.37 -17.39 -22.08
C ARG A 340 3.50 -17.23 -21.06
N PRO A 341 4.75 -16.95 -21.50
CA PRO A 341 5.85 -16.67 -20.58
C PRO A 341 5.50 -15.53 -19.59
N ARG A 342 5.58 -15.84 -18.30
CA ARG A 342 5.20 -14.91 -17.21
C ARG A 342 6.38 -14.31 -16.46
N LEU A 343 7.60 -14.82 -16.73
CA LEU A 343 8.79 -14.37 -16.00
C LEU A 343 9.28 -13.04 -16.54
N LEU A 344 9.53 -12.12 -15.62
CA LEU A 344 10.20 -10.85 -15.87
C LEU A 344 11.65 -10.95 -15.40
N THR A 345 12.56 -10.49 -16.21
CA THR A 345 13.97 -10.33 -15.83
C THR A 345 14.16 -9.01 -15.08
N THR A 346 15.22 -8.92 -14.28
CA THR A 346 15.63 -7.65 -13.68
C THR A 346 15.86 -6.59 -14.77
N GLN A 347 16.49 -6.98 -15.89
CA GLN A 347 16.70 -6.08 -17.02
C GLN A 347 15.39 -5.51 -17.59
N ALA A 348 14.33 -6.32 -17.70
CA ALA A 348 13.03 -5.84 -18.18
C ALA A 348 12.40 -4.78 -17.24
N LEU A 349 12.62 -4.91 -15.94
CA LEU A 349 12.19 -3.90 -14.95
C LEU A 349 13.06 -2.64 -15.05
N ASP A 350 14.36 -2.79 -15.19
CA ASP A 350 15.31 -1.68 -15.35
C ASP A 350 15.05 -0.90 -16.63
N ASP A 351 14.83 -1.58 -17.76
CA ASP A 351 14.48 -0.99 -19.06
C ASP A 351 13.15 -0.22 -19.00
N ALA A 352 12.21 -0.69 -18.20
CA ALA A 352 10.95 -0.01 -17.94
C ALA A 352 11.06 1.10 -16.85
N GLY A 353 12.25 1.33 -16.30
CA GLY A 353 12.49 2.30 -15.25
C GLY A 353 11.83 1.96 -13.90
N ILE A 354 11.54 0.67 -13.65
CA ILE A 354 10.88 0.22 -12.42
C ILE A 354 11.91 -0.07 -11.33
N ARG A 355 12.00 0.83 -10.37
CA ARG A 355 12.84 0.65 -9.17
C ARG A 355 11.98 0.17 -8.01
N LEU A 356 12.35 -0.98 -7.44
CA LEU A 356 11.59 -1.64 -6.36
C LEU A 356 12.25 -1.50 -4.98
N ASP A 357 13.25 -0.64 -4.85
CA ASP A 357 13.98 -0.33 -3.61
C ASP A 357 13.47 0.96 -2.92
N GLY A 358 12.22 1.32 -3.18
CA GLY A 358 11.60 2.54 -2.70
C GLY A 358 11.55 2.67 -1.17
N ASP A 359 11.51 1.56 -0.45
CA ASP A 359 11.63 1.52 1.01
C ASP A 359 12.95 2.11 1.50
N ARG A 360 14.08 1.72 0.89
CA ARG A 360 15.41 2.23 1.25
C ARG A 360 15.61 3.67 0.82
N ARG A 361 15.13 4.03 -0.37
CA ARG A 361 15.27 5.39 -0.89
C ARG A 361 14.43 6.39 -0.09
N ALA A 362 13.19 6.01 0.27
CA ALA A 362 12.36 6.80 1.16
C ALA A 362 12.99 6.91 2.56
N ALA A 363 13.53 5.81 3.10
CA ALA A 363 14.23 5.83 4.37
C ALA A 363 15.46 6.77 4.34
N SER A 364 16.25 6.73 3.25
CA SER A 364 17.40 7.62 3.06
C SER A 364 16.98 9.09 3.03
N ALA A 365 15.91 9.45 2.33
CA ALA A 365 15.38 10.80 2.30
C ALA A 365 14.91 11.23 3.71
N ILE A 366 14.13 10.38 4.39
CA ILE A 366 13.59 10.66 5.73
C ILE A 366 14.72 10.83 6.76
N THR A 367 15.75 9.97 6.73
CA THR A 367 16.87 10.06 7.70
C THR A 367 17.76 11.28 7.48
N ALA A 368 17.81 11.80 6.26
CA ALA A 368 18.53 13.06 5.98
C ALA A 368 17.95 14.26 6.74
N HIS A 369 16.64 14.24 7.03
CA HIS A 369 15.97 15.29 7.80
C HIS A 369 16.27 15.23 9.30
N ALA A 370 16.65 14.10 9.87
CA ALA A 370 16.93 13.97 11.30
C ALA A 370 18.25 14.65 11.70
N GLY A 371 19.19 14.84 10.75
CA GLY A 371 20.48 15.52 10.98
C GLY A 371 20.42 17.04 10.91
N VAL A 372 19.31 17.62 10.47
CA VAL A 372 19.14 19.06 10.27
C VAL A 372 18.35 19.65 11.44
N ARG A 373 18.97 19.69 12.63
CA ARG A 373 18.41 20.56 13.67
C ARG A 373 18.78 22.00 13.31
N VAL A 374 17.83 22.78 12.84
CA VAL A 374 17.96 24.22 12.70
C VAL A 374 18.08 24.80 14.11
N GLY A 375 19.29 25.28 14.45
CA GLY A 375 19.59 25.96 15.69
C GLY A 375 18.96 27.37 15.77
#